data_b0abe162213b2fdd80eca1331631ab44
#
_entry.id   b0abe162213b2fdd80eca1331631ab44
#
_cell.length_a   1.000
_cell.length_b   1.000
_cell.length_c   1.000
_cell.angle_alpha   90.00
_cell.angle_beta   90.00
_cell.angle_gamma   90.00
#
_symmetry.space_group_name_H-M   'P 1'
#
loop_
_entity.id
_entity.type
_entity.pdbx_description
1 polymer ?
#
loop_
_entity_poly.entity_id
_entity_poly.type
_entity_poly.pdbx_seq_one_letter_code
_entity_poly.pdbx_strand_id
1 'polypeptide(L)'
;MLIVLQPNSFSLEPTTIWSFPDRGNWATHSGRYRGNWSPYVPRNLILRYSKPGDWILDQFLGSGTTLVEAKLLNRNAVGADINPQSISLSQENLTFKCESQSKIYVRQGNATDLSFVKDNKIEFKGNRVIKIVPLDLPPEI
;
A
#
# COMPACT_ATOMS: atom_id res chain seq x y z
N MET A 1 6.95 23.59 -3.82
CA MET A 1 7.00 23.10 -2.43
C MET A 1 7.60 21.70 -2.43
N LEU A 2 8.62 21.48 -1.66
CA LEU A 2 9.24 20.17 -1.53
C LEU A 2 8.35 19.28 -0.64
N ILE A 3 7.97 18.13 -1.16
CA ILE A 3 7.23 17.13 -0.38
C ILE A 3 8.25 16.28 0.40
N VAL A 4 8.04 16.13 1.69
CA VAL A 4 8.81 15.20 2.51
C VAL A 4 8.36 13.78 2.18
N LEU A 5 9.24 12.99 1.59
CA LEU A 5 8.90 11.64 1.09
C LEU A 5 9.05 10.54 2.15
N GLN A 6 9.79 10.78 3.21
CA GLN A 6 10.08 9.78 4.25
C GLN A 6 9.73 10.34 5.63
N PRO A 7 9.37 9.49 6.59
CA PRO A 7 9.19 9.96 7.97
C PRO A 7 10.50 10.49 8.54
N ASN A 8 10.42 11.49 9.42
CA ASN A 8 11.57 12.10 10.06
C ASN A 8 12.37 11.11 10.92
N SER A 9 11.68 10.18 11.55
CA SER A 9 12.28 9.09 12.29
C SER A 9 11.42 7.85 12.13
N PHE A 10 12.06 6.71 12.00
CA PHE A 10 11.37 5.43 11.88
C PHE A 10 12.22 4.31 12.47
N SER A 11 11.59 3.45 13.23
CA SER A 11 12.15 2.16 13.66
C SER A 11 11.08 1.08 13.55
N LEU A 12 11.50 -0.15 13.23
CA LEU A 12 10.57 -1.28 13.19
C LEU A 12 9.99 -1.55 14.58
N GLU A 13 8.69 -1.80 14.63
CA GLU A 13 8.01 -2.16 15.87
C GLU A 13 8.50 -3.54 16.37
N PRO A 14 9.02 -3.65 17.60
CA PRO A 14 9.61 -4.89 18.08
C PRO A 14 8.58 -5.91 18.59
N THR A 15 7.34 -5.47 18.82
CA THR A 15 6.26 -6.29 19.40
C THR A 15 5.12 -6.51 18.41
N THR A 16 4.08 -7.22 18.85
CA THR A 16 2.85 -7.45 18.07
C THR A 16 1.75 -6.43 18.36
N ILE A 17 1.95 -5.57 19.37
CA ILE A 17 1.02 -4.49 19.71
C ILE A 17 1.67 -3.18 19.30
N TRP A 18 1.02 -2.46 18.36
CA TRP A 18 1.53 -1.23 17.82
C TRP A 18 0.60 -0.07 18.14
N SER A 19 1.19 1.07 18.46
CA SER A 19 0.48 2.31 18.71
C SER A 19 1.20 3.46 18.01
N PHE A 20 0.48 4.20 17.19
CA PHE A 20 1.00 5.34 16.45
C PHE A 20 0.21 6.59 16.82
N PRO A 21 0.56 7.28 17.94
CA PRO A 21 -0.12 8.52 18.35
C PRO A 21 -0.04 9.61 17.28
N ASP A 22 1.09 9.68 16.58
CA ASP A 22 1.24 10.46 15.36
C ASP A 22 0.98 9.57 14.16
N ARG A 23 -0.03 9.92 13.38
CA ARG A 23 -0.46 9.15 12.22
C ARG A 23 0.62 9.04 11.14
N GLY A 24 1.46 10.07 10.98
CA GLY A 24 2.36 10.22 9.85
C GLY A 24 1.71 10.94 8.67
N ASN A 25 2.47 11.85 8.07
CA ASN A 25 1.99 12.75 7.03
C ASN A 25 3.00 12.99 5.90
N TRP A 26 3.97 12.08 5.73
CA TRP A 26 4.93 12.19 4.63
C TRP A 26 4.29 11.79 3.29
N ALA A 27 4.96 12.12 2.20
CA ALA A 27 4.49 11.92 0.84
C ALA A 27 3.06 12.47 0.63
N THR A 28 2.16 11.64 0.20
CA THR A 28 0.75 11.99 -0.03
C THR A 28 -0.19 11.44 1.04
N HIS A 29 0.35 10.93 2.14
CA HIS A 29 -0.46 10.36 3.22
C HIS A 29 -1.38 11.40 3.87
N SER A 30 -2.62 11.02 4.06
CA SER A 30 -3.66 11.87 4.66
C SER A 30 -4.67 11.03 5.43
N GLY A 31 -5.11 11.54 6.57
CA GLY A 31 -6.17 10.93 7.38
C GLY A 31 -7.59 11.22 6.90
N ARG A 32 -7.76 11.89 5.76
CA ARG A 32 -9.08 12.34 5.28
C ARG A 32 -9.97 11.20 4.76
N TYR A 33 -9.37 10.13 4.25
CA TYR A 33 -10.13 8.98 3.79
C TYR A 33 -10.59 8.15 4.98
N ARG A 34 -11.90 7.94 5.11
CA ARG A 34 -12.49 7.19 6.23
C ARG A 34 -12.04 5.73 6.19
N GLY A 35 -11.58 5.22 7.33
CA GLY A 35 -11.13 3.84 7.49
C GLY A 35 -9.71 3.56 7.00
N ASN A 36 -8.99 4.59 6.55
CA ASN A 36 -7.61 4.42 6.15
C ASN A 36 -6.71 4.29 7.41
N TRP A 37 -5.78 3.37 7.37
CA TRP A 37 -4.84 3.13 8.47
C TRP A 37 -3.63 4.07 8.42
N SER A 38 -2.89 4.14 9.54
CA SER A 38 -1.63 4.87 9.58
C SER A 38 -0.61 4.28 8.61
N PRO A 39 0.13 5.10 7.84
CA PRO A 39 1.18 4.60 6.94
C PRO A 39 2.32 3.86 7.66
N TYR A 40 2.50 4.04 8.96
CA TYR A 40 3.42 3.24 9.75
C TYR A 40 3.09 1.74 9.73
N VAL A 41 1.81 1.38 9.62
CA VAL A 41 1.37 -0.03 9.59
C VAL A 41 1.90 -0.75 8.35
N PRO A 42 1.54 -0.34 7.12
CA PRO A 42 2.08 -1.00 5.94
C PRO A 42 3.60 -0.87 5.84
N ARG A 43 4.20 0.24 6.28
CA ARG A 43 5.64 0.40 6.30
C ARG A 43 6.34 -0.68 7.13
N ASN A 44 5.87 -0.94 8.35
CA ASN A 44 6.41 -2.01 9.19
C ASN A 44 6.28 -3.38 8.53
N LEU A 45 5.12 -3.69 7.97
CA LEU A 45 4.86 -4.98 7.32
C LEU A 45 5.74 -5.18 6.08
N ILE A 46 5.83 -4.17 5.22
CA ILE A 46 6.63 -4.22 3.99
C ILE A 46 8.11 -4.42 4.30
N LEU A 47 8.64 -3.64 5.22
CA LEU A 47 10.07 -3.73 5.60
C LEU A 47 10.40 -5.06 6.28
N ARG A 48 9.48 -5.59 7.08
CA ARG A 48 9.69 -6.83 7.84
C ARG A 48 9.62 -8.07 6.96
N TYR A 49 8.72 -8.11 6.01
CA TYR A 49 8.36 -9.34 5.28
C TYR A 49 8.76 -9.33 3.81
N SER A 50 9.35 -8.25 3.30
CA SER A 50 9.76 -8.14 1.90
C SER A 50 11.13 -7.52 1.71
N LYS A 51 11.63 -7.63 0.49
CA LYS A 51 12.85 -6.96 0.00
C LYS A 51 12.50 -6.02 -1.15
N PRO A 52 13.34 -5.02 -1.47
CA PRO A 52 13.20 -4.28 -2.71
C PRO A 52 13.03 -5.21 -3.92
N GLY A 53 12.07 -4.90 -4.79
CA GLY A 53 11.72 -5.72 -5.96
C GLY A 53 10.63 -6.77 -5.71
N ASP A 54 10.34 -7.12 -4.47
CA ASP A 54 9.21 -7.99 -4.14
C ASP A 54 7.86 -7.31 -4.46
N TRP A 55 6.79 -8.08 -4.47
CA TRP A 55 5.45 -7.60 -4.78
C TRP A 55 4.58 -7.50 -3.53
N ILE A 56 3.84 -6.42 -3.45
CA ILE A 56 2.82 -6.18 -2.42
C ILE A 56 1.44 -6.25 -3.10
N LEU A 57 0.53 -7.00 -2.52
CA LEU A 57 -0.86 -7.08 -2.97
C LEU A 57 -1.78 -6.54 -1.88
N ASP A 58 -2.54 -5.51 -2.23
CA ASP A 58 -3.59 -4.93 -1.37
C ASP A 58 -4.94 -4.96 -2.09
N GLN A 59 -5.82 -5.84 -1.64
CA GLN A 59 -7.15 -6.03 -2.25
C GLN A 59 -8.23 -5.12 -1.66
N PHE A 60 -7.86 -4.29 -0.69
CA PHE A 60 -8.73 -3.32 -0.01
C PHE A 60 -8.04 -1.96 0.03
N LEU A 61 -7.74 -1.47 -1.15
CA LEU A 61 -6.77 -0.40 -1.36
C LEU A 61 -7.14 0.92 -0.67
N GLY A 62 -8.43 1.25 -0.62
CA GLY A 62 -8.87 2.54 -0.08
C GLY A 62 -8.18 3.72 -0.78
N SER A 63 -7.57 4.59 0.01
CA SER A 63 -6.84 5.75 -0.51
C SER A 63 -5.43 5.46 -1.03
N GLY A 64 -5.00 4.19 -1.01
CA GLY A 64 -3.70 3.77 -1.56
C GLY A 64 -2.53 3.86 -0.60
N THR A 65 -2.74 3.97 0.69
CA THR A 65 -1.67 4.10 1.70
C THR A 65 -0.62 3.00 1.56
N THR A 66 -1.03 1.75 1.40
CA THR A 66 -0.13 0.61 1.21
C THR A 66 0.73 0.77 -0.04
N LEU A 67 0.15 1.19 -1.15
CA LEU A 67 0.87 1.35 -2.42
C LEU A 67 1.81 2.54 -2.42
N VAL A 68 1.46 3.60 -1.72
CA VAL A 68 2.37 4.75 -1.50
C VAL A 68 3.62 4.27 -0.76
N GLU A 69 3.46 3.49 0.30
CA GLU A 69 4.60 2.93 1.03
C GLU A 69 5.40 1.93 0.19
N ALA A 70 4.75 1.07 -0.58
CA ALA A 70 5.43 0.16 -1.49
C ALA A 70 6.32 0.91 -2.49
N LYS A 71 5.79 1.98 -3.08
CA LYS A 71 6.54 2.85 -4.00
C LYS A 71 7.74 3.50 -3.32
N LEU A 72 7.56 4.08 -2.14
CA LEU A 72 8.63 4.73 -1.37
C LEU A 72 9.74 3.75 -0.95
N LEU A 73 9.38 2.50 -0.71
CA LEU A 73 10.28 1.45 -0.25
C LEU A 73 10.81 0.56 -1.38
N ASN A 74 10.58 0.95 -2.63
CA ASN A 74 11.08 0.27 -3.83
C ASN A 74 10.55 -1.17 -3.97
N ARG A 75 9.29 -1.41 -3.58
CA ARG A 75 8.55 -2.65 -3.87
C ARG A 75 7.59 -2.41 -5.01
N ASN A 76 7.38 -3.44 -5.81
CA ASN A 76 6.29 -3.46 -6.78
C ASN A 76 4.95 -3.68 -6.04
N ALA A 77 3.86 -3.22 -6.59
CA ALA A 77 2.58 -3.41 -5.93
C ALA A 77 1.39 -3.50 -6.90
N VAL A 78 0.40 -4.24 -6.46
CA VAL A 78 -0.92 -4.28 -7.08
C VAL A 78 -1.95 -3.96 -6.00
N GLY A 79 -2.77 -2.97 -6.25
CA GLY A 79 -3.88 -2.61 -5.38
C GLY A 79 -5.21 -2.69 -6.12
N ALA A 80 -6.23 -3.17 -5.44
CA ALA A 80 -7.58 -3.21 -5.95
C ALA A 80 -8.58 -2.69 -4.92
N ASP A 81 -9.65 -2.13 -5.41
CA ASP A 81 -10.80 -1.76 -4.61
C ASP A 81 -12.05 -1.87 -5.46
N ILE A 82 -13.16 -2.23 -4.84
CA ILE A 82 -14.45 -2.30 -5.54
C ILE A 82 -15.02 -0.91 -5.81
N ASN A 83 -14.62 0.07 -5.00
CA ASN A 83 -15.11 1.44 -5.08
C ASN A 83 -14.29 2.26 -6.10
N PRO A 84 -14.91 2.75 -7.20
CA PRO A 84 -14.19 3.54 -8.19
C PRO A 84 -13.63 4.85 -7.65
N GLN A 85 -14.21 5.43 -6.60
CA GLN A 85 -13.68 6.64 -5.95
C GLN A 85 -12.35 6.34 -5.24
N SER A 86 -12.22 5.18 -4.61
CA SER A 86 -10.96 4.72 -4.03
C SER A 86 -9.87 4.58 -5.09
N ILE A 87 -10.22 4.05 -6.25
CA ILE A 87 -9.29 3.91 -7.38
C ILE A 87 -8.77 5.27 -7.85
N SER A 88 -9.67 6.23 -8.07
CA SER A 88 -9.29 7.58 -8.50
C SER A 88 -8.39 8.27 -7.46
N LEU A 89 -8.75 8.18 -6.19
CA LEU A 89 -7.97 8.79 -5.10
C LEU A 89 -6.60 8.13 -4.96
N SER A 90 -6.52 6.82 -5.06
CA SER A 90 -5.25 6.09 -5.00
C SER A 90 -4.33 6.46 -6.15
N GLN A 91 -4.85 6.58 -7.35
CA GLN A 91 -4.09 7.02 -8.52
C GLN A 91 -3.55 8.44 -8.33
N GLU A 92 -4.36 9.35 -7.81
CA GLU A 92 -3.93 10.71 -7.47
C GLU A 92 -2.81 10.70 -6.43
N ASN A 93 -2.95 9.92 -5.35
CA ASN A 93 -1.96 9.83 -4.29
C ASN A 93 -0.64 9.20 -4.75
N LEU A 94 -0.62 8.48 -5.86
CA LEU A 94 0.58 7.85 -6.42
C LEU A 94 1.34 8.73 -7.42
N THR A 95 0.87 9.94 -7.70
CA THR A 95 1.49 10.83 -8.71
C THR A 95 2.80 11.49 -8.27
N PHE A 96 3.15 11.44 -6.98
CA PHE A 96 4.41 12.02 -6.50
C PHE A 96 5.62 11.35 -7.17
N LYS A 97 6.68 12.14 -7.37
CA LYS A 97 7.94 11.67 -7.94
C LYS A 97 8.90 11.24 -6.83
N CYS A 98 9.54 10.12 -7.01
CA CYS A 98 10.63 9.64 -6.17
C CYS A 98 11.57 8.77 -7.00
N GLU A 99 12.75 8.44 -6.47
CA GLU A 99 13.74 7.61 -7.14
C GLU A 99 13.40 6.11 -7.13
N SER A 100 12.13 5.78 -7.16
CA SER A 100 11.67 4.40 -7.16
C SER A 100 11.53 3.83 -8.57
N GLN A 101 11.97 2.60 -8.76
CA GLN A 101 11.74 1.82 -9.97
C GLN A 101 10.54 0.88 -9.85
N SER A 102 9.70 1.07 -8.84
CA SER A 102 8.54 0.23 -8.55
C SER A 102 7.53 0.24 -9.70
N LYS A 103 7.00 -0.93 -10.00
CA LYS A 103 5.83 -1.10 -10.87
C LYS A 103 4.59 -1.11 -9.98
N ILE A 104 3.72 -0.13 -10.15
CA ILE A 104 2.52 0.03 -9.32
C ILE A 104 1.29 -0.04 -10.23
N TYR A 105 0.39 -0.96 -9.91
CA TYR A 105 -0.85 -1.16 -10.62
C TYR A 105 -2.04 -0.93 -9.70
N VAL A 106 -2.98 -0.11 -10.13
CA VAL A 106 -4.24 0.15 -9.43
C VAL A 106 -5.38 -0.31 -10.33
N ARG A 107 -6.25 -1.17 -9.81
CA ARG A 107 -7.36 -1.75 -10.58
C ARG A 107 -8.64 -1.75 -9.77
N GLN A 108 -9.75 -1.47 -10.43
CA GLN A 108 -11.06 -1.72 -9.84
C GLN A 108 -11.35 -3.22 -9.90
N GLY A 109 -11.72 -3.81 -8.78
CA GLY A 109 -11.99 -5.26 -8.72
C GLY A 109 -12.52 -5.69 -7.37
N ASN A 110 -13.07 -6.89 -7.37
CA ASN A 110 -13.57 -7.53 -6.15
C ASN A 110 -12.42 -8.28 -5.46
N ALA A 111 -12.26 -8.08 -4.16
CA ALA A 111 -11.20 -8.70 -3.35
C ALA A 111 -11.26 -10.24 -3.34
N THR A 112 -12.42 -10.83 -3.64
CA THR A 112 -12.60 -12.28 -3.71
C THR A 112 -12.22 -12.87 -5.07
N ASP A 113 -11.96 -12.02 -6.07
CA ASP A 113 -11.61 -12.42 -7.43
C ASP A 113 -10.33 -11.73 -7.86
N LEU A 114 -9.29 -12.50 -8.09
CA LEU A 114 -7.97 -12.02 -8.53
C LEU A 114 -7.83 -11.96 -10.06
N SER A 115 -8.93 -12.05 -10.82
CA SER A 115 -8.89 -11.95 -12.28
C SER A 115 -8.22 -10.68 -12.78
N PHE A 116 -8.36 -9.57 -12.06
CA PHE A 116 -7.69 -8.32 -12.39
C PHE A 116 -6.16 -8.43 -12.47
N VAL A 117 -5.55 -9.38 -11.77
CA VAL A 117 -4.11 -9.66 -11.88
C VAL A 117 -3.81 -10.35 -13.20
N LYS A 118 -4.61 -11.34 -13.57
CA LYS A 118 -4.46 -12.11 -14.82
C LYS A 118 -4.76 -11.24 -16.04
N ASP A 119 -5.85 -10.48 -16.00
CA ASP A 119 -6.32 -9.63 -17.10
C ASP A 119 -5.32 -8.54 -17.47
N ASN A 120 -4.52 -8.09 -16.52
CA ASN A 120 -3.46 -7.11 -16.73
C ASN A 120 -2.08 -7.74 -17.00
N LYS A 121 -2.00 -9.05 -17.14
CA LYS A 121 -0.76 -9.79 -17.41
C LYS A 121 0.37 -9.44 -16.44
N ILE A 122 0.01 -9.28 -15.16
CA ILE A 122 0.98 -8.97 -14.11
C ILE A 122 1.75 -10.25 -13.78
N GLU A 123 3.05 -10.24 -14.02
CA GLU A 123 3.93 -11.37 -13.76
C GLU A 123 4.83 -11.09 -12.55
N PHE A 124 4.80 -11.99 -11.57
CA PHE A 124 5.57 -11.88 -10.33
C PHE A 124 6.93 -12.59 -10.39
N LYS A 125 7.55 -12.63 -11.52
CA LYS A 125 8.76 -13.42 -11.87
C LYS A 125 9.77 -13.53 -10.72
N GLY A 126 9.83 -14.71 -10.10
CA GLY A 126 10.87 -15.07 -9.13
C GLY A 126 10.89 -14.26 -7.83
N ASN A 127 10.01 -13.29 -7.68
CA ASN A 127 9.91 -12.45 -6.50
C ASN A 127 8.81 -12.94 -5.55
N ARG A 128 8.99 -12.62 -4.27
CA ARG A 128 8.00 -12.92 -3.25
C ARG A 128 6.78 -12.01 -3.43
N VAL A 129 5.59 -12.55 -3.19
CA VAL A 129 4.34 -11.78 -3.13
C VAL A 129 3.84 -11.77 -1.70
N ILE A 130 3.62 -10.58 -1.15
CA ILE A 130 3.08 -10.38 0.19
C ILE A 130 1.70 -9.77 0.05
N LYS A 131 0.70 -10.51 0.54
CA LYS A 131 -0.68 -10.05 0.58
C LYS A 131 -0.92 -9.33 1.92
N ILE A 132 -1.34 -8.09 1.85
CA ILE A 132 -1.73 -7.29 3.00
C ILE A 132 -3.26 -7.22 3.03
N VAL A 133 -3.84 -7.76 4.10
CA VAL A 133 -5.29 -7.76 4.31
C VAL A 133 -5.57 -7.06 5.63
N PRO A 134 -6.42 -6.02 5.64
CA PRO A 134 -6.87 -5.40 6.88
C PRO A 134 -7.56 -6.41 7.79
N LEU A 135 -7.28 -6.34 9.08
CA LEU A 135 -7.86 -7.25 10.08
C LEU A 135 -9.32 -6.91 10.42
N ASP A 136 -9.80 -5.77 9.99
CA ASP A 136 -11.15 -5.26 10.29
C ASP A 136 -12.21 -5.70 9.28
N LEU A 137 -11.94 -6.77 8.55
CA LEU A 137 -12.95 -7.34 7.66
C LEU A 137 -14.06 -7.99 8.46
N PRO A 138 -15.34 -7.73 8.11
CA PRO A 138 -16.43 -8.50 8.66
C PRO A 138 -16.20 -9.98 8.44
N PRO A 139 -16.57 -10.86 9.38
CA PRO A 139 -16.32 -12.29 9.28
C PRO A 139 -16.99 -12.98 8.08
N GLU A 140 -17.81 -12.27 7.33
CA GLU A 140 -18.57 -12.74 6.18
C GLU A 140 -17.88 -12.49 4.83
N ILE A 141 -16.70 -11.93 4.85
CA ILE A 141 -15.93 -11.64 3.62
C ILE A 141 -14.74 -12.57 3.48
#